data_8e876c3779f73deb5832c1c5d3a68429
#
_entry.id   8e876c3779f73deb5832c1c5d3a68429
#
_cell.length_a   1.000
_cell.length_b   1.000
_cell.length_c   1.000
_cell.angle_alpha   90.00
_cell.angle_beta   90.00
_cell.angle_gamma   90.00
#
_symmetry.space_group_name_H-M   'P 1'
#
loop_
_entity.id
_entity.type
_entity.pdbx_description
1 polymer ?
#
loop_
_entity_poly.entity_id
_entity_poly.type
_entity_poly.pdbx_seq_one_letter_code
_entity_poly.pdbx_strand_id
1 'polypeptide(L)'
;PVVAVCKELRASCEHELRFWCDRKFGASARGIFGKFDETIPVELIIAGKVRRYHGKSMVFHLHPSILLPNIRDVFLVGIGFIQSFCKLLRWRPDVILIKGGYVCLPVGYAARLLKIPLVLHDSDAHPGLTNRLLAPFAAKIGTGAPLEHYNYPDVKAEYVGIPVAEEFRPYSAAERRQLKVKFGFDPARPLVVVTGGGLGAARLNEAVIVMREQLLAETSVFLISGKHQ
;
A
#
# COMPACT_ATOMS: atom_id res chain seq x y z
N PRO A 1 5.25 -4.82 1.03
CA PRO A 1 4.83 -5.09 2.43
C PRO A 1 3.98 -6.35 2.57
N VAL A 2 2.86 -6.51 1.80
CA VAL A 2 1.97 -7.67 1.95
C VAL A 2 2.70 -8.97 1.62
N VAL A 3 3.51 -9.01 0.57
CA VAL A 3 4.30 -10.21 0.21
C VAL A 3 5.28 -10.58 1.33
N ALA A 4 5.91 -9.59 2.00
CA ALA A 4 6.78 -9.87 3.14
C ALA A 4 6.02 -10.56 4.28
N VAL A 5 4.80 -10.08 4.60
CA VAL A 5 3.94 -10.75 5.58
C VAL A 5 3.54 -12.16 5.13
N CYS A 6 3.20 -12.35 3.85
CA CYS A 6 2.87 -13.68 3.32
C CYS A 6 4.07 -14.64 3.40
N LYS A 7 5.30 -14.15 3.18
CA LYS A 7 6.53 -14.94 3.34
C LYS A 7 6.67 -15.46 4.77
N GLU A 8 6.56 -14.58 5.76
CA GLU A 8 6.66 -14.95 7.18
C GLU A 8 5.56 -15.93 7.61
N LEU A 9 4.33 -15.71 7.15
CA LEU A 9 3.23 -16.62 7.44
C LEU A 9 3.48 -18.02 6.84
N ARG A 10 3.99 -18.11 5.61
CA ARG A 10 4.35 -19.40 4.99
C ARG A 10 5.53 -20.08 5.67
N ALA A 11 6.49 -19.31 6.17
CA ALA A 11 7.64 -19.84 6.90
C ALA A 11 7.27 -20.39 8.28
N SER A 12 6.25 -19.82 8.93
CA SER A 12 5.84 -20.20 10.27
C SER A 12 4.95 -21.44 10.32
N CYS A 13 4.01 -21.59 9.40
CA CYS A 13 3.05 -22.70 9.32
C CYS A 13 2.41 -22.82 7.94
N GLU A 14 1.72 -23.94 7.66
CA GLU A 14 0.82 -24.06 6.53
C GLU A 14 -0.43 -23.21 6.77
N HIS A 15 -0.48 -22.03 6.13
CA HIS A 15 -1.65 -21.15 6.12
C HIS A 15 -2.28 -21.14 4.73
N GLU A 16 -3.61 -21.23 4.64
CA GLU A 16 -4.33 -20.92 3.41
C GLU A 16 -4.41 -19.38 3.30
N LEU A 17 -3.74 -18.82 2.30
CA LEU A 17 -3.69 -17.38 2.05
C LEU A 17 -4.48 -17.04 0.79
N ARG A 18 -5.22 -15.93 0.82
CA ARG A 18 -5.86 -15.32 -0.35
C ARG A 18 -5.61 -13.83 -0.38
N PHE A 19 -5.29 -13.31 -1.55
CA PHE A 19 -5.07 -11.88 -1.73
C PHE A 19 -6.23 -11.24 -2.49
N TRP A 20 -6.83 -10.20 -1.89
CA TRP A 20 -7.93 -9.47 -2.49
C TRP A 20 -7.53 -8.05 -2.84
N CYS A 21 -7.85 -7.63 -4.07
CA CYS A 21 -7.55 -6.30 -4.56
C CYS A 21 -8.62 -5.77 -5.52
N ASP A 22 -8.48 -4.52 -5.93
CA ASP A 22 -9.33 -3.95 -6.98
C ASP A 22 -8.90 -4.40 -8.39
N ARG A 23 -9.77 -4.13 -9.37
CA ARG A 23 -9.52 -4.48 -10.76
C ARG A 23 -8.28 -3.77 -11.35
N LYS A 24 -7.97 -2.55 -10.89
CA LYS A 24 -6.83 -1.78 -11.41
C LYS A 24 -5.51 -2.39 -10.99
N PHE A 25 -5.43 -2.89 -9.78
CA PHE A 25 -4.23 -3.52 -9.23
C PHE A 25 -4.13 -5.01 -9.59
N GLY A 26 -5.22 -5.63 -10.06
CA GLY A 26 -5.32 -7.09 -10.26
C GLY A 26 -4.23 -7.70 -11.15
N ALA A 27 -3.87 -7.05 -12.27
CA ALA A 27 -2.81 -7.54 -13.16
C ALA A 27 -1.44 -7.48 -12.48
N SER A 28 -1.13 -6.35 -11.83
CA SER A 28 0.12 -6.19 -11.07
C SER A 28 0.22 -7.17 -9.91
N ALA A 29 -0.89 -7.37 -9.18
CA ALA A 29 -0.94 -8.32 -8.07
C ALA A 29 -0.65 -9.75 -8.53
N ARG A 30 -1.29 -10.22 -9.61
CA ARG A 30 -1.02 -11.54 -10.19
C ARG A 30 0.44 -11.70 -10.62
N GLY A 31 1.04 -10.68 -11.23
CA GLY A 31 2.46 -10.71 -11.61
C GLY A 31 3.40 -10.76 -10.41
N ILE A 32 3.04 -10.12 -9.29
CA ILE A 32 3.81 -10.14 -8.05
C ILE A 32 3.67 -11.50 -7.36
N PHE A 33 2.45 -11.97 -7.15
CA PHE A 33 2.19 -13.24 -6.45
C PHE A 33 2.61 -14.44 -7.30
N GLY A 34 2.46 -14.43 -8.63
CA GLY A 34 2.97 -15.49 -9.50
C GLY A 34 4.48 -15.65 -9.47
N LYS A 35 5.24 -14.61 -9.10
CA LYS A 35 6.68 -14.72 -8.85
C LYS A 35 7.04 -15.18 -7.44
N PHE A 36 6.14 -14.96 -6.50
CA PHE A 36 6.37 -15.25 -5.10
C PHE A 36 5.82 -16.62 -4.70
N ASP A 37 4.54 -16.85 -4.93
CA ASP A 37 3.81 -18.09 -4.58
C ASP A 37 2.52 -18.15 -5.42
N GLU A 38 2.53 -18.97 -6.47
CA GLU A 38 1.40 -19.16 -7.38
C GLU A 38 0.18 -19.79 -6.69
N THR A 39 0.35 -20.41 -5.53
CA THR A 39 -0.74 -21.05 -4.78
C THR A 39 -1.64 -20.02 -4.08
N ILE A 40 -1.21 -18.75 -3.97
CA ILE A 40 -2.01 -17.68 -3.38
C ILE A 40 -2.96 -17.09 -4.44
N PRO A 41 -4.27 -17.38 -4.39
CA PRO A 41 -5.19 -16.84 -5.37
C PRO A 41 -5.37 -15.33 -5.21
N VAL A 42 -5.27 -14.61 -6.32
CA VAL A 42 -5.54 -13.17 -6.41
C VAL A 42 -6.96 -12.96 -6.90
N GLU A 43 -7.81 -12.50 -6.02
CA GLU A 43 -9.22 -12.27 -6.29
C GLU A 43 -9.57 -10.79 -6.39
N LEU A 44 -10.55 -10.46 -7.22
CA LEU A 44 -10.98 -9.09 -7.44
C LEU A 44 -12.22 -8.75 -6.62
N ILE A 45 -12.16 -7.59 -5.97
CA ILE A 45 -13.27 -6.99 -5.23
C ILE A 45 -13.69 -5.69 -5.93
N ILE A 46 -14.99 -5.54 -6.13
CA ILE A 46 -15.58 -4.30 -6.60
C ILE A 46 -15.48 -3.26 -5.49
N ALA A 47 -14.94 -2.09 -5.80
CA ALA A 47 -14.80 -1.02 -4.82
C ALA A 47 -14.85 0.35 -5.51
N GLY A 48 -15.42 1.33 -4.83
CA GLY A 48 -15.48 2.72 -5.25
C GLY A 48 -14.45 3.57 -4.49
N LYS A 49 -13.76 4.44 -5.21
CA LYS A 49 -12.79 5.38 -4.63
C LYS A 49 -13.44 6.74 -4.46
N VAL A 50 -14.07 7.00 -3.31
CA VAL A 50 -14.64 8.33 -3.00
C VAL A 50 -13.55 9.40 -3.00
N ARG A 51 -13.74 10.41 -3.84
CA ARG A 51 -12.81 11.54 -4.00
C ARG A 51 -13.07 12.58 -2.96
N ARG A 52 -12.03 12.97 -2.24
CA ARG A 52 -12.08 14.06 -1.26
C ARG A 52 -10.91 14.98 -1.50
N TYR A 53 -11.21 16.27 -1.54
CA TYR A 53 -10.20 17.31 -1.73
C TYR A 53 -10.11 18.12 -0.45
N HIS A 54 -9.07 17.89 0.35
CA HIS A 54 -8.83 18.63 1.57
C HIS A 54 -8.63 20.13 1.28
N GLY A 55 -9.17 20.98 2.15
CA GLY A 55 -9.05 22.43 2.01
C GLY A 55 -9.96 23.07 0.96
N LYS A 56 -10.82 22.29 0.26
CA LYS A 56 -11.82 22.83 -0.66
C LYS A 56 -13.17 23.02 0.03
N SER A 57 -13.92 24.07 -0.41
CA SER A 57 -15.25 24.39 0.13
C SER A 57 -16.27 23.27 -0.11
N MET A 58 -17.35 23.29 0.65
CA MET A 58 -18.45 22.34 0.49
C MET A 58 -19.10 22.44 -0.91
N VAL A 59 -19.21 23.67 -1.44
CA VAL A 59 -19.73 23.94 -2.80
C VAL A 59 -18.90 23.26 -3.87
N PHE A 60 -17.57 23.21 -3.71
CA PHE A 60 -16.68 22.50 -4.63
C PHE A 60 -16.99 20.99 -4.69
N HIS A 61 -17.35 20.38 -3.55
CA HIS A 61 -17.71 18.95 -3.49
C HIS A 61 -19.07 18.63 -4.08
N LEU A 62 -19.96 19.63 -4.17
CA LEU A 62 -21.27 19.53 -4.82
C LEU A 62 -21.20 19.70 -6.34
N HIS A 63 -20.03 20.09 -6.89
CA HIS A 63 -19.89 20.22 -8.35
C HIS A 63 -20.16 18.88 -9.04
N PRO A 64 -20.96 18.82 -10.12
CA PRO A 64 -21.38 17.56 -10.76
C PRO A 64 -20.23 16.63 -11.13
N SER A 65 -19.08 17.18 -11.55
CA SER A 65 -17.88 16.39 -11.92
C SER A 65 -17.26 15.65 -10.73
N ILE A 66 -17.60 16.00 -9.51
CA ILE A 66 -17.12 15.35 -8.26
C ILE A 66 -18.26 14.55 -7.65
N LEU A 67 -19.46 15.13 -7.58
CA LEU A 67 -20.60 14.51 -6.94
C LEU A 67 -21.05 13.22 -7.66
N LEU A 68 -21.24 13.25 -8.99
CA LEU A 68 -21.69 12.08 -9.74
C LEU A 68 -20.74 10.89 -9.66
N PRO A 69 -19.41 11.06 -9.84
CA PRO A 69 -18.48 9.97 -9.58
C PRO A 69 -18.49 9.46 -8.13
N ASN A 70 -18.68 10.33 -7.15
CA ASN A 70 -18.74 9.90 -5.75
C ASN A 70 -20.01 9.10 -5.45
N ILE A 71 -21.17 9.52 -5.99
CA ILE A 71 -22.42 8.74 -5.87
C ILE A 71 -22.23 7.35 -6.47
N ARG A 72 -21.72 7.26 -7.70
CA ARG A 72 -21.39 5.96 -8.33
C ARG A 72 -20.45 5.14 -7.44
N ASP A 73 -19.40 5.76 -6.90
CA ASP A 73 -18.39 5.07 -6.12
C ASP A 73 -18.95 4.59 -4.76
N VAL A 74 -19.94 5.28 -4.17
CA VAL A 74 -20.69 4.79 -3.00
C VAL A 74 -21.50 3.53 -3.35
N PHE A 75 -22.19 3.51 -4.50
CA PHE A 75 -22.88 2.32 -4.97
C PHE A 75 -21.93 1.15 -5.20
N LEU A 76 -20.74 1.40 -5.78
CA LEU A 76 -19.72 0.38 -5.95
C LEU A 76 -19.20 -0.17 -4.62
N VAL A 77 -19.11 0.65 -3.58
CA VAL A 77 -18.80 0.17 -2.21
C VAL A 77 -19.90 -0.76 -1.71
N GLY A 78 -21.17 -0.45 -1.94
CA GLY A 78 -22.32 -1.32 -1.58
C GLY A 78 -22.26 -2.67 -2.30
N ILE A 79 -22.03 -2.67 -3.61
CA ILE A 79 -21.86 -3.91 -4.41
C ILE A 79 -20.66 -4.71 -3.91
N GLY A 80 -19.52 -4.04 -3.66
CA GLY A 80 -18.32 -4.66 -3.12
C GLY A 80 -18.53 -5.26 -1.72
N PHE A 81 -19.38 -4.63 -0.89
CA PHE A 81 -19.78 -5.17 0.41
C PHE A 81 -20.54 -6.50 0.25
N ILE A 82 -21.57 -6.55 -0.61
CA ILE A 82 -22.32 -7.77 -0.88
C ILE A 82 -21.41 -8.86 -1.43
N GLN A 83 -20.56 -8.52 -2.41
CA GLN A 83 -19.57 -9.45 -2.98
C GLN A 83 -18.63 -10.00 -1.91
N SER A 84 -18.07 -9.11 -1.09
CA SER A 84 -17.16 -9.49 0.00
C SER A 84 -17.86 -10.37 1.04
N PHE A 85 -19.08 -10.01 1.43
CA PHE A 85 -19.89 -10.77 2.36
C PHE A 85 -20.13 -12.20 1.87
N CYS A 86 -20.56 -12.38 0.61
CA CYS A 86 -20.78 -13.71 0.03
C CYS A 86 -19.48 -14.53 -0.06
N LYS A 87 -18.36 -13.88 -0.41
CA LYS A 87 -17.06 -14.58 -0.48
C LYS A 87 -16.58 -15.00 0.91
N LEU A 88 -16.68 -14.12 1.91
CA LEU A 88 -16.27 -14.37 3.29
C LEU A 88 -17.18 -15.42 3.95
N LEU A 89 -18.46 -15.44 3.62
CA LEU A 89 -19.39 -16.46 4.11
C LEU A 89 -19.01 -17.87 3.63
N ARG A 90 -18.51 -17.97 2.38
CA ARG A 90 -18.08 -19.25 1.79
C ARG A 90 -16.72 -19.73 2.30
N TRP A 91 -15.76 -18.83 2.41
CA TRP A 91 -14.39 -19.21 2.78
C TRP A 91 -14.11 -19.05 4.28
N ARG A 92 -14.71 -18.07 4.95
CA ARG A 92 -14.63 -17.76 6.38
C ARG A 92 -13.21 -17.86 6.96
N PRO A 93 -12.30 -16.96 6.62
CA PRO A 93 -10.95 -16.97 7.15
C PRO A 93 -10.93 -16.68 8.66
N ASP A 94 -9.92 -17.17 9.37
CA ASP A 94 -9.71 -16.93 10.80
C ASP A 94 -9.37 -15.47 11.09
N VAL A 95 -8.69 -14.79 10.16
CA VAL A 95 -8.27 -13.40 10.29
C VAL A 95 -8.14 -12.73 8.93
N ILE A 96 -8.39 -11.42 8.88
CA ILE A 96 -8.18 -10.60 7.70
C ILE A 96 -7.17 -9.49 8.01
N LEU A 97 -6.06 -9.47 7.26
CA LEU A 97 -5.11 -8.36 7.29
C LEU A 97 -5.53 -7.28 6.31
N ILE A 98 -5.75 -6.08 6.82
CA ILE A 98 -6.11 -4.88 6.05
C ILE A 98 -4.92 -3.91 6.02
N LYS A 99 -4.45 -3.63 4.82
CA LYS A 99 -3.33 -2.71 4.58
C LYS A 99 -3.76 -1.28 4.29
N GLY A 100 -5.07 -1.04 4.24
CA GLY A 100 -5.66 0.24 3.84
C GLY A 100 -6.03 0.29 2.36
N GLY A 101 -6.49 1.47 1.93
CA GLY A 101 -7.02 1.69 0.60
C GLY A 101 -8.53 1.41 0.50
N TYR A 102 -9.16 1.98 -0.52
CA TYR A 102 -10.62 2.01 -0.66
C TYR A 102 -11.25 0.61 -0.84
N VAL A 103 -10.51 -0.35 -1.38
CA VAL A 103 -10.97 -1.74 -1.56
C VAL A 103 -11.16 -2.46 -0.22
N CYS A 104 -10.44 -2.05 0.81
CA CYS A 104 -10.53 -2.67 2.13
C CYS A 104 -11.80 -2.28 2.89
N LEU A 105 -12.46 -1.18 2.51
CA LEU A 105 -13.66 -0.70 3.21
C LEU A 105 -14.83 -1.70 3.13
N PRO A 106 -15.29 -2.14 1.94
CA PRO A 106 -16.35 -3.12 1.85
C PRO A 106 -15.98 -4.47 2.49
N VAL A 107 -14.73 -4.90 2.36
CA VAL A 107 -14.23 -6.14 2.97
C VAL A 107 -14.27 -6.06 4.49
N GLY A 108 -13.78 -4.96 5.07
CA GLY A 108 -13.73 -4.77 6.52
C GLY A 108 -15.11 -4.72 7.16
N TYR A 109 -16.10 -4.05 6.54
CA TYR A 109 -17.48 -4.05 7.06
C TYR A 109 -18.14 -5.43 6.92
N ALA A 110 -17.91 -6.16 5.83
CA ALA A 110 -18.40 -7.52 5.68
C ALA A 110 -17.81 -8.46 6.74
N ALA A 111 -16.50 -8.36 6.98
CA ALA A 111 -15.82 -9.11 8.03
C ALA A 111 -16.38 -8.78 9.43
N ARG A 112 -16.62 -7.50 9.72
CA ARG A 112 -17.23 -7.06 10.97
C ARG A 112 -18.61 -7.71 11.20
N LEU A 113 -19.45 -7.74 10.17
CA LEU A 113 -20.78 -8.36 10.25
C LEU A 113 -20.70 -9.87 10.48
N LEU A 114 -19.73 -10.53 9.88
CA LEU A 114 -19.46 -11.96 10.05
C LEU A 114 -18.65 -12.31 11.30
N LYS A 115 -18.27 -11.30 12.10
CA LYS A 115 -17.43 -11.43 13.29
C LYS A 115 -16.07 -12.07 13.01
N ILE A 116 -15.50 -11.82 11.83
CA ILE A 116 -14.15 -12.23 11.46
C ILE A 116 -13.17 -11.18 12.00
N PRO A 117 -12.14 -11.59 12.75
CA PRO A 117 -11.14 -10.67 13.29
C PRO A 117 -10.42 -9.87 12.21
N LEU A 118 -10.27 -8.56 12.43
CA LEU A 118 -9.53 -7.66 11.56
C LEU A 118 -8.20 -7.25 12.22
N VAL A 119 -7.12 -7.39 11.49
CA VAL A 119 -5.82 -6.78 11.81
C VAL A 119 -5.57 -5.67 10.79
N LEU A 120 -5.37 -4.45 11.26
CA LEU A 120 -5.02 -3.32 10.40
C LEU A 120 -3.51 -3.12 10.42
N HIS A 121 -2.94 -2.73 9.29
CA HIS A 121 -1.60 -2.18 9.22
C HIS A 121 -1.64 -0.83 8.52
N ASP A 122 -1.24 0.22 9.22
CA ASP A 122 -1.15 1.57 8.68
C ASP A 122 0.31 1.94 8.40
N SER A 123 0.67 2.13 7.14
CA SER A 123 2.04 2.48 6.74
C SER A 123 2.30 3.98 6.66
N ASP A 124 1.22 4.77 6.61
CA ASP A 124 1.31 6.22 6.47
C ASP A 124 1.38 6.87 7.86
N ALA A 125 2.16 7.93 8.01
CA ALA A 125 2.23 8.69 9.27
C ALA A 125 0.89 9.33 9.66
N HIS A 126 -0.02 9.47 8.70
CA HIS A 126 -1.40 9.93 8.95
C HIS A 126 -2.39 8.86 8.49
N PRO A 127 -3.25 8.37 9.38
CA PRO A 127 -4.20 7.31 9.07
C PRO A 127 -5.08 7.63 7.87
N GLY A 128 -5.11 6.73 6.89
CA GLY A 128 -6.03 6.80 5.77
C GLY A 128 -7.49 6.68 6.23
N LEU A 129 -8.45 7.21 5.43
CA LEU A 129 -9.87 7.17 5.82
C LEU A 129 -10.35 5.75 6.11
N THR A 130 -10.00 4.80 5.27
CA THR A 130 -10.39 3.39 5.44
C THR A 130 -9.92 2.84 6.77
N ASN A 131 -8.64 3.07 7.12
CA ASN A 131 -8.08 2.62 8.39
C ASN A 131 -8.78 3.29 9.58
N ARG A 132 -9.05 4.61 9.50
CA ARG A 132 -9.82 5.31 10.55
C ARG A 132 -11.24 4.77 10.74
N LEU A 133 -11.92 4.42 9.65
CA LEU A 133 -13.28 3.86 9.71
C LEU A 133 -13.31 2.42 10.23
N LEU A 134 -12.27 1.64 9.97
CA LEU A 134 -12.20 0.24 10.40
C LEU A 134 -11.51 0.04 11.75
N ALA A 135 -10.69 1.00 12.21
CA ALA A 135 -9.95 0.92 13.47
C ALA A 135 -10.83 0.58 14.70
N PRO A 136 -12.05 1.14 14.87
CA PRO A 136 -12.92 0.76 16.00
C PRO A 136 -13.24 -0.73 16.06
N PHE A 137 -13.26 -1.40 14.90
CA PHE A 137 -13.61 -2.82 14.74
C PHE A 137 -12.40 -3.74 14.69
N ALA A 138 -11.19 -3.17 14.60
CA ALA A 138 -9.98 -3.96 14.54
C ALA A 138 -9.69 -4.67 15.87
N ALA A 139 -9.23 -5.91 15.78
CA ALA A 139 -8.69 -6.65 16.92
C ALA A 139 -7.30 -6.13 17.29
N LYS A 140 -6.46 -5.86 16.29
CA LYS A 140 -5.12 -5.28 16.45
C LYS A 140 -4.81 -4.30 15.32
N ILE A 141 -3.92 -3.35 15.60
CA ILE A 141 -3.48 -2.32 14.65
C ILE A 141 -1.96 -2.24 14.72
N GLY A 142 -1.27 -2.62 13.65
CA GLY A 142 0.15 -2.37 13.47
C GLY A 142 0.38 -1.02 12.82
N THR A 143 1.33 -0.23 13.30
CA THR A 143 1.68 1.06 12.72
C THR A 143 3.08 1.05 12.13
N GLY A 144 3.25 1.73 11.01
CA GLY A 144 4.53 1.87 10.32
C GLY A 144 5.42 2.99 10.87
N ALA A 145 4.85 3.89 11.68
CA ALA A 145 5.54 4.95 12.40
C ALA A 145 5.20 4.88 13.89
N PRO A 146 5.94 5.59 14.76
CA PRO A 146 5.67 5.63 16.21
C PRO A 146 4.24 6.04 16.54
N LEU A 147 3.67 5.47 17.62
CA LEU A 147 2.26 5.63 17.99
C LEU A 147 1.84 7.08 18.22
N GLU A 148 2.76 7.96 18.61
CA GLU A 148 2.53 9.40 18.79
C GLU A 148 1.97 10.12 17.55
N HIS A 149 2.15 9.53 16.36
CA HIS A 149 1.62 10.06 15.10
C HIS A 149 0.18 9.60 14.79
N TYR A 150 -0.40 8.77 15.65
CA TYR A 150 -1.70 8.15 15.41
C TYR A 150 -2.66 8.37 16.58
N ASN A 151 -3.94 8.54 16.27
CA ASN A 151 -5.01 8.61 17.27
C ASN A 151 -5.69 7.22 17.41
N TYR A 152 -4.90 6.16 17.51
CA TYR A 152 -5.42 4.81 17.77
C TYR A 152 -5.39 4.50 19.27
N PRO A 153 -6.34 3.67 19.78
CA PRO A 153 -6.28 3.22 21.17
C PRO A 153 -5.04 2.38 21.44
N ASP A 154 -4.23 2.73 22.44
CA ASP A 154 -2.97 2.04 22.79
C ASP A 154 -3.15 0.55 23.07
N VAL A 155 -4.31 0.15 23.63
CA VAL A 155 -4.61 -1.26 23.91
C VAL A 155 -4.71 -2.14 22.65
N LYS A 156 -4.89 -1.52 21.47
CA LYS A 156 -5.04 -2.22 20.19
C LYS A 156 -3.89 -1.95 19.23
N ALA A 157 -3.18 -0.84 19.41
CA ALA A 157 -2.16 -0.37 18.48
C ALA A 157 -0.76 -0.74 18.97
N GLU A 158 0.11 -1.10 18.03
CA GLU A 158 1.51 -1.43 18.27
C GLU A 158 2.37 -0.90 17.13
N TYR A 159 3.52 -0.31 17.45
CA TYR A 159 4.49 0.10 16.45
C TYR A 159 5.27 -1.13 15.97
N VAL A 160 5.00 -1.57 14.76
CA VAL A 160 5.62 -2.76 14.14
C VAL A 160 6.54 -2.42 12.97
N GLY A 161 6.61 -1.14 12.59
CA GLY A 161 7.33 -0.72 11.39
C GLY A 161 6.62 -1.12 10.10
N ILE A 162 7.31 -0.94 8.97
CA ILE A 162 6.79 -1.33 7.65
C ILE A 162 7.40 -2.66 7.25
N PRO A 163 6.61 -3.74 7.05
CA PRO A 163 7.13 -5.00 6.54
C PRO A 163 7.81 -4.81 5.19
N VAL A 164 9.07 -5.12 5.11
CA VAL A 164 9.89 -5.06 3.89
C VAL A 164 10.49 -6.43 3.59
N ALA A 165 10.85 -6.65 2.33
CA ALA A 165 11.53 -7.89 1.97
C ALA A 165 12.96 -7.90 2.53
N GLU A 166 13.51 -9.07 2.77
CA GLU A 166 14.84 -9.29 3.38
C GLU A 166 15.97 -8.59 2.62
N GLU A 167 15.80 -8.40 1.32
CA GLU A 167 16.76 -7.69 0.47
C GLU A 167 16.92 -6.21 0.87
N PHE A 168 15.90 -5.61 1.54
CA PHE A 168 15.95 -4.24 2.06
C PHE A 168 16.60 -4.22 3.45
N ARG A 169 17.88 -4.52 3.49
CA ARG A 169 18.72 -4.47 4.68
C ARG A 169 19.82 -3.42 4.55
N PRO A 170 20.37 -2.93 5.64
CA PRO A 170 21.57 -2.11 5.58
C PRO A 170 22.73 -2.89 4.94
N TYR A 171 23.36 -2.28 3.94
CA TYR A 171 24.55 -2.82 3.31
C TYR A 171 25.81 -2.19 3.91
N SER A 172 26.85 -3.00 4.12
CA SER A 172 28.17 -2.51 4.52
C SER A 172 28.78 -1.56 3.48
N ALA A 173 29.77 -0.78 3.87
CA ALA A 173 30.46 0.11 2.94
C ALA A 173 31.11 -0.66 1.76
N ALA A 174 31.63 -1.86 2.01
CA ALA A 174 32.23 -2.71 0.98
C ALA A 174 31.16 -3.19 -0.02
N GLU A 175 30.04 -3.74 0.47
CA GLU A 175 28.92 -4.18 -0.38
C GLU A 175 28.35 -3.03 -1.22
N ARG A 176 28.19 -1.84 -0.64
CA ARG A 176 27.72 -0.64 -1.38
C ARG A 176 28.68 -0.27 -2.52
N ARG A 177 29.98 -0.32 -2.31
CA ARG A 177 30.98 -0.08 -3.36
C ARG A 177 30.87 -1.10 -4.48
N GLN A 178 30.79 -2.40 -4.14
CA GLN A 178 30.64 -3.48 -5.13
C GLN A 178 29.33 -3.31 -5.94
N LEU A 179 28.22 -2.98 -5.29
CA LEU A 179 26.95 -2.74 -5.97
C LEU A 179 27.03 -1.54 -6.92
N LYS A 180 27.69 -0.44 -6.53
CA LYS A 180 27.89 0.69 -7.44
C LYS A 180 28.63 0.28 -8.71
N VAL A 181 29.73 -0.46 -8.58
CA VAL A 181 30.47 -0.98 -9.73
C VAL A 181 29.59 -1.90 -10.58
N LYS A 182 28.86 -2.82 -9.97
CA LYS A 182 27.95 -3.74 -10.67
C LYS A 182 26.89 -3.00 -11.51
N PHE A 183 26.42 -1.85 -11.02
CA PHE A 183 25.43 -1.02 -11.73
C PHE A 183 26.08 0.08 -12.62
N GLY A 184 27.39 0.05 -12.82
CA GLY A 184 28.09 0.99 -13.70
C GLY A 184 28.31 2.39 -13.10
N PHE A 185 28.26 2.53 -11.78
CA PHE A 185 28.53 3.79 -11.08
C PHE A 185 29.95 3.82 -10.49
N ASP A 186 30.52 5.01 -10.40
CA ASP A 186 31.78 5.23 -9.71
C ASP A 186 31.62 4.89 -8.20
N PRO A 187 32.39 3.93 -7.66
CA PRO A 187 32.30 3.54 -6.26
C PRO A 187 32.75 4.64 -5.29
N ALA A 188 33.59 5.59 -5.74
CA ALA A 188 34.11 6.67 -4.94
C ALA A 188 33.15 7.87 -4.82
N ARG A 189 32.29 8.07 -5.84
CA ARG A 189 31.34 9.20 -5.86
C ARG A 189 30.05 8.85 -5.08
N PRO A 190 29.42 9.82 -4.40
CA PRO A 190 28.09 9.65 -3.85
C PRO A 190 27.08 9.25 -4.96
N LEU A 191 26.13 8.37 -4.66
CA LEU A 191 25.04 8.02 -5.58
C LEU A 191 23.72 8.52 -5.01
N VAL A 192 23.05 9.38 -5.76
CA VAL A 192 21.69 9.87 -5.47
C VAL A 192 20.69 9.08 -6.30
N VAL A 193 19.81 8.36 -5.64
CA VAL A 193 18.71 7.63 -6.28
C VAL A 193 17.43 8.42 -6.08
N VAL A 194 16.78 8.80 -7.19
CA VAL A 194 15.53 9.56 -7.16
C VAL A 194 14.42 8.71 -7.72
N THR A 195 13.33 8.56 -6.97
CA THR A 195 12.16 7.78 -7.39
C THR A 195 10.86 8.43 -6.97
N GLY A 196 9.88 8.47 -7.88
CA GLY A 196 8.53 8.95 -7.65
C GLY A 196 7.51 7.84 -7.35
N GLY A 197 8.00 6.64 -7.00
CA GLY A 197 7.15 5.46 -6.82
C GLY A 197 6.71 4.82 -8.15
N GLY A 198 5.81 3.85 -8.09
CA GLY A 198 5.46 2.99 -9.23
C GLY A 198 4.81 3.69 -10.44
N LEU A 199 4.25 4.87 -10.27
CA LEU A 199 3.63 5.66 -11.35
C LEU A 199 4.53 6.81 -11.83
N GLY A 200 5.66 7.03 -11.15
CA GLY A 200 6.51 8.21 -11.38
C GLY A 200 5.96 9.47 -10.71
N ALA A 201 6.75 10.55 -10.75
CA ALA A 201 6.38 11.86 -10.23
C ALA A 201 6.96 12.96 -11.13
N ALA A 202 6.15 13.50 -12.05
CA ALA A 202 6.57 14.48 -13.04
C ALA A 202 7.34 15.66 -12.41
N ARG A 203 6.81 16.27 -11.34
CA ARG A 203 7.46 17.39 -10.65
C ARG A 203 8.85 17.05 -10.09
N LEU A 204 9.01 15.79 -9.61
CA LEU A 204 10.30 15.33 -9.10
C LEU A 204 11.29 15.13 -10.26
N ASN A 205 10.81 14.54 -11.37
CA ASN A 205 11.61 14.35 -12.57
C ASN A 205 12.07 15.69 -13.15
N GLU A 206 11.16 16.69 -13.27
CA GLU A 206 11.47 18.05 -13.72
C GLU A 206 12.50 18.72 -12.82
N ALA A 207 12.35 18.61 -11.49
CA ALA A 207 13.31 19.17 -10.55
C ALA A 207 14.73 18.58 -10.74
N VAL A 208 14.83 17.25 -10.94
CA VAL A 208 16.12 16.59 -11.21
C VAL A 208 16.72 17.08 -12.51
N ILE A 209 15.91 17.24 -13.58
CA ILE A 209 16.37 17.73 -14.88
C ILE A 209 16.91 19.16 -14.76
N VAL A 210 16.21 20.05 -14.04
CA VAL A 210 16.64 21.43 -13.80
C VAL A 210 17.96 21.49 -13.02
N MET A 211 18.10 20.62 -12.02
CA MET A 211 19.28 20.59 -11.13
C MET A 211 20.41 19.67 -11.63
N ARG A 212 20.29 19.08 -12.82
CA ARG A 212 21.19 18.02 -13.30
C ARG A 212 22.67 18.41 -13.28
N GLU A 213 23.00 19.63 -13.68
CA GLU A 213 24.40 20.08 -13.76
C GLU A 213 25.03 20.16 -12.36
N GLN A 214 24.31 20.71 -11.40
CA GLN A 214 24.76 20.80 -10.01
C GLN A 214 24.88 19.40 -9.37
N LEU A 215 23.89 18.54 -9.59
CA LEU A 215 23.89 17.17 -9.06
C LEU A 215 25.03 16.34 -9.64
N LEU A 216 25.24 16.42 -10.97
CA LEU A 216 26.29 15.65 -11.66
C LEU A 216 27.70 16.18 -11.40
N ALA A 217 27.86 17.42 -10.95
CA ALA A 217 29.17 17.95 -10.55
C ALA A 217 29.76 17.15 -9.37
N GLU A 218 28.94 16.77 -8.38
CA GLU A 218 29.40 16.15 -7.15
C GLU A 218 28.99 14.69 -6.98
N THR A 219 27.93 14.23 -7.66
CA THR A 219 27.31 12.94 -7.45
C THR A 219 27.07 12.17 -8.75
N SER A 220 26.86 10.87 -8.64
CA SER A 220 26.17 10.08 -9.67
C SER A 220 24.67 10.12 -9.40
N VAL A 221 23.84 10.21 -10.45
CA VAL A 221 22.38 10.29 -10.31
C VAL A 221 21.73 9.11 -11.02
N PHE A 222 20.82 8.44 -10.32
CA PHE A 222 19.97 7.40 -10.89
C PHE A 222 18.50 7.78 -10.73
N LEU A 223 17.86 8.20 -11.82
CA LEU A 223 16.47 8.63 -11.83
C LEU A 223 15.55 7.49 -12.30
N ILE A 224 14.59 7.09 -11.47
CA ILE A 224 13.50 6.19 -11.82
C ILE A 224 12.27 7.02 -12.16
N SER A 225 12.13 7.39 -13.43
CA SER A 225 11.13 8.37 -13.89
C SER A 225 9.69 7.82 -13.93
N GLY A 226 9.51 6.50 -14.07
CA GLY A 226 8.19 5.88 -14.30
C GLY A 226 7.93 5.60 -15.79
N LYS A 227 6.95 4.72 -16.07
CA LYS A 227 6.70 4.21 -17.44
C LYS A 227 6.13 5.24 -18.44
N HIS A 228 5.57 6.33 -17.95
CA HIS A 228 4.83 7.31 -18.76
C HIS A 228 5.30 8.76 -18.51
N GLN A 229 6.54 8.93 -18.08
CA GLN A 229 7.13 10.23 -17.74
C GLN A 229 8.40 10.45 -18.56
#